data_50578511a94d03798bf4b852a798fe34
#
_entry.id   50578511a94d03798bf4b852a798fe34
#
_cell.length_a   1.000
_cell.length_b   1.000
_cell.length_c   1.000
_cell.angle_alpha   90.00
_cell.angle_beta   90.00
_cell.angle_gamma   90.00
#
_symmetry.space_group_name_H-M   'P 1'
#
loop_
_entity.id
_entity.type
_entity.pdbx_description
1 polymer ?
#
loop_
_entity_poly.entity_id
_entity_poly.type
_entity_poly.pdbx_seq_one_letter_code
_entity_poly.pdbx_strand_id
1 'polypeptide(L)'
;TLALAEENKANLTDMFSVTGECQMLVFADEPRPCRQVMINTEYDSGRIGFYFLYEIEGGGIVSFTGMGQEQHSPAENVRLQPLDGLIIKGEREDAVGFCTFENPFVGQARVGCAAYLEDGKLFSGFFLTDGSQPEVLAPRDSDS
;
A
#
# COMPACT_ATOMS: atom_id res chain seq x y z
N THR A 1 -10.78 8.27 -18.02
CA THR A 1 -10.97 7.07 -18.79
C THR A 1 -11.93 6.13 -18.11
N LEU A 2 -12.29 5.09 -18.78
CA LEU A 2 -13.24 4.15 -18.24
C LEU A 2 -12.72 3.45 -17.00
N ALA A 3 -11.47 3.05 -17.04
CA ALA A 3 -10.89 2.35 -15.89
C ALA A 3 -10.91 3.25 -14.66
N LEU A 4 -10.59 4.50 -14.86
CA LEU A 4 -10.60 5.43 -13.75
C LEU A 4 -12.01 5.64 -13.23
N ALA A 5 -12.97 5.73 -14.12
CA ALA A 5 -14.35 5.90 -13.70
C ALA A 5 -14.84 4.70 -12.91
N GLU A 6 -14.42 3.51 -13.31
CA GLU A 6 -14.81 2.32 -12.58
C GLU A 6 -14.23 2.31 -11.19
N GLU A 7 -12.99 2.69 -11.08
CA GLU A 7 -12.38 2.74 -9.77
C GLU A 7 -13.07 3.76 -8.89
N ASN A 8 -13.48 4.86 -9.48
CA ASN A 8 -14.14 5.88 -8.71
C ASN A 8 -15.49 5.44 -8.20
N LYS A 9 -16.06 4.41 -8.78
CA LYS A 9 -17.34 3.91 -8.32
C LYS A 9 -17.21 3.02 -7.11
N ALA A 10 -16.03 2.47 -6.87
CA ALA A 10 -15.84 1.66 -5.69
C ALA A 10 -15.83 2.57 -4.48
N ASN A 11 -16.47 2.12 -3.42
CA ASN A 11 -16.54 2.88 -2.18
C ASN A 11 -15.41 2.48 -1.27
N LEU A 12 -14.78 3.47 -0.68
CA LEU A 12 -13.75 3.26 0.31
C LEU A 12 -14.39 2.73 1.57
N THR A 13 -14.00 1.53 2.00
CA THR A 13 -14.56 0.92 3.19
C THR A 13 -13.63 1.01 4.38
N ASP A 14 -12.35 1.19 4.15
CA ASP A 14 -11.41 1.28 5.25
C ASP A 14 -10.19 2.06 4.80
N MET A 15 -9.69 2.91 5.69
CA MET A 15 -8.49 3.66 5.41
C MET A 15 -7.85 4.01 6.74
N PHE A 16 -6.59 3.66 6.90
CA PHE A 16 -5.89 4.01 8.13
C PHE A 16 -4.44 4.33 7.81
N SER A 17 -3.83 5.09 8.69
CA SER A 17 -2.42 5.43 8.57
C SER A 17 -1.67 4.85 9.75
N VAL A 18 -0.41 4.53 9.52
CA VAL A 18 0.50 4.07 10.56
C VAL A 18 1.72 4.95 10.52
N THR A 19 2.31 5.16 11.69
CA THR A 19 3.55 5.90 11.81
C THR A 19 4.66 4.94 12.16
N GLY A 20 5.88 5.33 11.87
CA GLY A 20 7.02 4.48 12.16
C GLY A 20 8.21 4.91 11.34
N GLU A 21 8.93 3.92 10.85
CA GLU A 21 10.15 4.17 10.11
C GLU A 21 10.05 3.58 8.71
N CYS A 22 10.12 4.43 7.69
CA CYS A 22 10.24 3.96 6.33
C CYS A 22 11.71 3.65 6.10
N GLN A 23 12.03 2.38 6.07
CA GLN A 23 13.42 1.95 6.05
C GLN A 23 14.00 1.93 4.65
N MET A 24 13.13 1.80 3.64
CA MET A 24 13.61 1.72 2.27
C MET A 24 12.46 2.04 1.34
N LEU A 25 12.75 2.80 0.31
CA LEU A 25 11.84 2.97 -0.80
C LEU A 25 12.67 3.01 -2.08
N VAL A 26 12.33 2.15 -3.02
CA VAL A 26 12.96 2.11 -4.34
C VAL A 26 11.89 2.49 -5.35
N PHE A 27 12.20 3.49 -6.15
CA PHE A 27 11.29 4.03 -7.14
C PHE A 27 11.96 3.92 -8.50
N ALA A 28 11.46 3.02 -9.32
CA ALA A 28 12.02 2.78 -10.66
C ALA A 28 13.54 2.54 -10.56
N ASP A 29 13.90 1.56 -9.73
CA ASP A 29 15.28 1.10 -9.52
C ASP A 29 16.16 2.06 -8.73
N GLU A 30 15.63 3.18 -8.26
CA GLU A 30 16.45 4.16 -7.55
C GLU A 30 15.92 4.38 -6.14
N PRO A 31 16.82 4.41 -5.14
CA PRO A 31 16.37 4.67 -3.78
C PRO A 31 15.90 6.12 -3.65
N ARG A 32 14.87 6.30 -2.84
CA ARG A 32 14.29 7.60 -2.57
C ARG A 32 14.07 7.75 -1.07
N PRO A 33 14.24 8.95 -0.52
CA PRO A 33 13.83 9.18 0.87
C PRO A 33 12.32 9.04 0.99
N CYS A 34 11.87 8.46 2.11
CA CYS A 34 10.45 8.29 2.31
C CYS A 34 10.05 8.79 3.68
N ARG A 35 8.75 9.04 3.84
CA ARG A 35 8.25 9.66 5.04
C ARG A 35 7.92 8.59 6.07
N GLN A 36 7.77 9.05 7.31
CA GLN A 36 7.58 8.15 8.46
C GLN A 36 6.12 7.80 8.65
N VAL A 37 5.37 7.74 7.57
CA VAL A 37 3.96 7.42 7.60
C VAL A 37 3.60 6.62 6.36
N MET A 38 2.67 5.69 6.54
CA MET A 38 2.21 4.84 5.46
C MET A 38 0.70 4.75 5.59
N ILE A 39 0.00 4.56 4.47
CA ILE A 39 -1.46 4.51 4.46
C ILE A 39 -1.91 3.22 3.81
N ASN A 40 -2.94 2.61 4.40
CA ASN A 40 -3.61 1.45 3.82
C ASN A 40 -5.04 1.80 3.48
N THR A 41 -5.51 1.27 2.36
CA THR A 41 -6.90 1.45 1.95
C THR A 41 -7.51 0.14 1.57
N GLU A 42 -8.83 0.07 1.71
CA GLU A 42 -9.61 -1.06 1.24
C GLU A 42 -10.91 -0.53 0.67
N TYR A 43 -11.31 -1.08 -0.47
CA TYR A 43 -12.53 -0.67 -1.16
C TYR A 43 -13.53 -1.81 -1.15
N ASP A 44 -14.81 -1.50 -1.36
CA ASP A 44 -15.84 -2.53 -1.35
C ASP A 44 -15.71 -3.48 -2.55
N SER A 45 -14.93 -3.13 -3.53
CA SER A 45 -14.62 -4.04 -4.63
C SER A 45 -13.64 -5.13 -4.22
N GLY A 46 -13.03 -5.00 -3.04
CA GLY A 46 -12.00 -5.90 -2.60
C GLY A 46 -10.59 -5.41 -2.89
N ARG A 47 -10.46 -4.30 -3.58
CA ARG A 47 -9.13 -3.76 -3.90
C ARG A 47 -8.53 -3.15 -2.65
N ILE A 48 -7.25 -3.40 -2.45
CA ILE A 48 -6.53 -2.79 -1.34
C ILE A 48 -5.30 -2.08 -1.87
N GLY A 49 -4.80 -1.14 -1.08
CA GLY A 49 -3.64 -0.36 -1.45
C GLY A 49 -2.73 -0.12 -0.27
N PHE A 50 -1.42 -0.09 -0.57
CA PHE A 50 -0.39 0.26 0.38
C PHE A 50 0.32 1.48 -0.17
N TYR A 51 0.24 2.60 0.54
CA TYR A 51 0.72 3.89 0.04
C TYR A 51 1.97 4.29 0.79
N PHE A 52 3.05 4.48 0.05
CA PHE A 52 4.29 5.01 0.60
C PHE A 52 4.45 6.45 0.10
N LEU A 53 4.78 7.34 1.02
CA LEU A 53 4.98 8.75 0.68
C LEU A 53 6.47 9.00 0.59
N TYR A 54 6.92 9.56 -0.52
CA TYR A 54 8.34 9.79 -0.70
C TYR A 54 8.61 11.27 -0.81
N GLU A 55 9.87 11.62 -0.53
CA GLU A 55 10.28 13.01 -0.47
C GLU A 55 11.10 13.33 -1.70
N ILE A 56 10.49 14.04 -2.61
CA ILE A 56 11.17 14.64 -3.74
C ILE A 56 10.57 16.02 -3.85
N GLU A 57 11.09 16.79 -4.75
CA GLU A 57 10.55 18.10 -4.97
C GLU A 57 9.06 17.99 -5.23
N GLY A 58 8.25 18.62 -4.40
CA GLY A 58 6.81 18.53 -4.50
C GLY A 58 6.18 17.34 -3.81
N GLY A 59 6.99 16.44 -3.26
CA GLY A 59 6.47 15.23 -2.61
C GLY A 59 5.93 14.23 -3.63
N GLY A 60 5.49 13.09 -3.13
CA GLY A 60 4.91 12.10 -4.02
C GLY A 60 4.38 10.91 -3.25
N ILE A 61 3.54 10.12 -3.92
CA ILE A 61 2.94 8.93 -3.35
C ILE A 61 3.04 7.83 -4.37
N VAL A 62 3.46 6.65 -3.92
CA VAL A 62 3.39 5.45 -4.75
C VAL A 62 2.52 4.45 -4.01
N SER A 63 1.58 3.85 -4.71
CA SER A 63 0.67 2.89 -4.12
C SER A 63 0.86 1.53 -4.77
N PHE A 64 0.96 0.51 -3.92
CA PHE A 64 1.00 -0.88 -4.36
C PHE A 64 -0.40 -1.43 -4.18
N THR A 65 -1.00 -1.97 -5.23
CA THR A 65 -2.41 -2.34 -5.18
C THR A 65 -2.65 -3.75 -5.70
N GLY A 66 -3.65 -4.40 -5.15
CA GLY A 66 -4.06 -5.73 -5.56
C GLY A 66 -5.43 -6.05 -5.02
N MET A 67 -5.91 -7.26 -5.29
CA MET A 67 -7.24 -7.68 -4.87
C MET A 67 -7.14 -8.46 -3.57
N GLY A 68 -7.89 -8.01 -2.56
CA GLY A 68 -7.78 -8.57 -1.22
C GLY A 68 -8.17 -10.03 -1.13
N GLN A 69 -9.06 -10.50 -2.00
CA GLN A 69 -9.46 -11.90 -1.94
C GLN A 69 -8.32 -12.84 -2.32
N GLU A 70 -7.23 -12.31 -2.86
CA GLU A 70 -6.08 -13.15 -3.19
C GLU A 70 -5.08 -13.24 -2.06
N GLN A 71 -5.36 -12.61 -0.95
CA GLN A 71 -4.44 -12.69 0.20
C GLN A 71 -4.40 -14.10 0.77
N HIS A 72 -3.25 -14.44 1.30
CA HIS A 72 -3.11 -15.69 2.06
C HIS A 72 -2.01 -15.49 3.09
N SER A 73 -1.90 -16.44 4.03
CA SER A 73 -0.94 -16.36 5.12
C SER A 73 0.16 -17.39 4.91
N PRO A 74 1.35 -16.97 4.46
CA PRO A 74 2.45 -17.92 4.30
C PRO A 74 3.02 -18.38 5.64
N ALA A 75 2.79 -17.62 6.69
CA ALA A 75 3.28 -17.94 8.02
C ALA A 75 2.35 -17.33 9.03
N GLU A 76 2.50 -17.75 10.28
CA GLU A 76 1.68 -17.23 11.36
C GLU A 76 1.94 -15.74 11.49
N ASN A 77 0.86 -14.97 11.61
CA ASN A 77 0.92 -13.51 11.80
C ASN A 77 1.44 -12.75 10.60
N VAL A 78 1.64 -13.39 9.47
CA VAL A 78 2.10 -12.73 8.26
C VAL A 78 1.09 -13.00 7.15
N ARG A 79 0.71 -11.93 6.45
CA ARG A 79 -0.16 -12.06 5.30
C ARG A 79 0.60 -11.64 4.05
N LEU A 80 0.28 -12.29 2.96
CA LEU A 80 0.86 -11.95 1.65
C LEU A 80 -0.25 -11.48 0.74
N GLN A 81 -0.05 -10.32 0.15
CA GLN A 81 -0.99 -9.70 -0.77
C GLN A 81 -0.38 -9.66 -2.15
N PRO A 82 -0.87 -10.47 -3.09
CA PRO A 82 -0.42 -10.34 -4.47
C PRO A 82 -0.83 -9.00 -5.05
N LEU A 83 0.01 -8.46 -5.90
CA LEU A 83 -0.20 -7.15 -6.50
C LEU A 83 -0.43 -7.31 -8.00
N ASP A 84 -1.27 -6.44 -8.54
CA ASP A 84 -1.50 -6.40 -9.98
C ASP A 84 -1.20 -5.03 -10.56
N GLY A 85 -0.84 -4.06 -9.72
CA GLY A 85 -0.57 -2.74 -10.24
C GLY A 85 0.10 -1.83 -9.26
N LEU A 86 0.59 -0.73 -9.80
CA LEU A 86 1.10 0.40 -9.03
C LEU A 86 0.34 1.63 -9.46
N ILE A 87 0.17 2.57 -8.55
CA ILE A 87 -0.38 3.87 -8.90
C ILE A 87 0.72 4.87 -8.62
N ILE A 88 1.18 5.53 -9.66
CA ILE A 88 2.30 6.45 -9.63
C ILE A 88 1.82 7.77 -10.17
N LYS A 89 1.91 8.81 -9.33
CA LYS A 89 1.46 10.15 -9.73
C LYS A 89 0.02 10.11 -10.23
N GLY A 90 -0.79 9.28 -9.59
CA GLY A 90 -2.20 9.21 -9.91
C GLY A 90 -2.53 8.32 -11.10
N GLU A 91 -1.53 7.69 -11.73
CA GLU A 91 -1.78 6.85 -12.89
C GLU A 91 -1.46 5.41 -12.57
N ARG A 92 -2.35 4.53 -13.01
CA ARG A 92 -2.16 3.11 -12.79
C ARG A 92 -1.27 2.50 -13.85
N GLU A 93 -0.30 1.70 -13.39
CA GLU A 93 0.57 0.91 -14.24
C GLU A 93 0.42 -0.54 -13.84
N ASP A 94 0.33 -1.43 -14.81
CA ASP A 94 0.31 -2.86 -14.51
C ASP A 94 1.65 -3.27 -13.93
N ALA A 95 1.58 -4.11 -12.90
CA ALA A 95 2.79 -4.54 -12.22
C ALA A 95 2.54 -5.92 -11.64
N VAL A 96 3.64 -6.62 -11.36
CA VAL A 96 3.57 -7.95 -10.77
C VAL A 96 4.45 -7.95 -9.52
N GLY A 97 3.91 -8.40 -8.43
CA GLY A 97 4.66 -8.46 -7.19
C GLY A 97 3.77 -8.80 -6.02
N PHE A 98 4.23 -8.46 -4.83
CA PHE A 98 3.45 -8.74 -3.63
C PHE A 98 3.89 -7.84 -2.50
N CYS A 99 3.01 -7.74 -1.50
CA CYS A 99 3.33 -7.17 -0.20
C CYS A 99 3.20 -8.26 0.84
N THR A 100 4.08 -8.21 1.85
CA THR A 100 3.87 -9.00 3.06
C THR A 100 3.71 -8.04 4.21
N PHE A 101 2.87 -8.40 5.16
CA PHE A 101 2.62 -7.47 6.26
C PHE A 101 2.11 -8.21 7.47
N GLU A 102 2.35 -7.60 8.63
CA GLU A 102 1.84 -8.04 9.91
C GLU A 102 0.72 -7.10 10.32
N ASN A 103 -0.03 -7.49 11.35
CA ASN A 103 -1.18 -6.70 11.80
C ASN A 103 -0.72 -5.52 12.64
N PRO A 104 -0.85 -4.29 12.16
CA PRO A 104 -0.38 -3.13 12.91
C PRO A 104 -1.27 -2.75 14.09
N PHE A 105 -2.45 -3.36 14.20
CA PHE A 105 -3.35 -3.04 15.30
C PHE A 105 -3.00 -3.78 16.57
N VAL A 106 -2.12 -4.79 16.49
CA VAL A 106 -1.77 -5.55 17.70
C VAL A 106 -0.34 -5.27 18.15
N GLY A 107 0.37 -4.36 17.50
CA GLY A 107 1.72 -4.02 17.92
C GLY A 107 2.55 -3.57 16.75
N GLN A 108 3.86 -3.54 16.95
CA GLN A 108 4.79 -3.17 15.89
C GLN A 108 4.69 -4.17 14.75
N ALA A 109 4.62 -3.66 13.53
CA ALA A 109 4.39 -4.50 12.37
C ALA A 109 5.35 -4.12 11.26
N ARG A 110 5.74 -5.10 10.47
CA ARG A 110 6.56 -4.90 9.29
C ARG A 110 5.66 -4.96 8.06
N VAL A 111 5.91 -4.08 7.11
CA VAL A 111 5.18 -4.06 5.85
C VAL A 111 6.22 -3.92 4.75
N GLY A 112 6.26 -4.90 3.86
CA GLY A 112 7.19 -4.86 2.75
C GLY A 112 6.46 -5.11 1.46
N CYS A 113 6.75 -4.31 0.45
CA CYS A 113 6.14 -4.44 -0.87
C CYS A 113 7.21 -4.42 -1.93
N ALA A 114 7.01 -5.17 -3.00
CA ALA A 114 7.90 -5.13 -4.15
C ALA A 114 7.11 -5.49 -5.39
N ALA A 115 7.36 -4.78 -6.47
CA ALA A 115 6.67 -5.03 -7.72
C ALA A 115 7.52 -4.57 -8.88
N TYR A 116 7.37 -5.27 -10.01
CA TYR A 116 8.04 -4.92 -11.26
C TYR A 116 7.02 -4.45 -12.28
N LEU A 117 7.34 -3.37 -12.96
CA LEU A 117 6.58 -2.97 -14.12
C LEU A 117 6.93 -3.86 -15.32
N GLU A 118 6.16 -3.73 -16.38
CA GLU A 118 6.40 -4.50 -17.58
C GLU A 118 7.79 -4.28 -18.14
N ASP A 119 8.32 -3.08 -18.00
CA ASP A 119 9.64 -2.77 -18.50
C ASP A 119 10.75 -3.25 -17.57
N GLY A 120 10.40 -3.91 -16.47
CA GLY A 120 11.37 -4.48 -15.56
C GLY A 120 11.83 -3.55 -14.45
N LYS A 121 11.32 -2.35 -14.40
CA LYS A 121 11.72 -1.43 -13.32
C LYS A 121 11.11 -1.87 -12.01
N LEU A 122 11.92 -1.79 -10.96
CA LEU A 122 11.53 -2.25 -9.64
C LEU A 122 11.03 -1.09 -8.79
N PHE A 123 9.92 -1.35 -8.11
CA PHE A 123 9.40 -0.49 -7.06
C PHE A 123 9.29 -1.34 -5.81
N SER A 124 9.80 -0.83 -4.69
CA SER A 124 9.68 -1.58 -3.44
C SER A 124 9.68 -0.60 -2.28
N GLY A 125 9.13 -1.05 -1.16
CA GLY A 125 9.13 -0.26 0.04
C GLY A 125 9.13 -1.17 1.25
N PHE A 126 9.74 -0.69 2.33
CA PHE A 126 9.78 -1.45 3.57
C PHE A 126 9.55 -0.48 4.73
N PHE A 127 8.52 -0.76 5.51
CA PHE A 127 8.09 0.11 6.59
C PHE A 127 7.98 -0.69 7.88
N LEU A 128 8.48 -0.11 8.97
CA LEU A 128 8.35 -0.70 10.28
C LEU A 128 7.52 0.24 11.14
N THR A 129 6.34 -0.20 11.56
CA THR A 129 5.49 0.66 12.37
C THR A 129 6.08 0.80 13.76
N ASP A 130 5.66 1.84 14.48
CA ASP A 130 6.23 2.12 15.80
C ASP A 130 5.42 1.50 16.93
N GLY A 131 4.39 0.73 16.59
CA GLY A 131 3.59 0.07 17.62
C GLY A 131 2.44 0.87 18.15
N SER A 132 2.34 2.15 17.79
CA SER A 132 1.17 2.91 18.18
C SER A 132 -0.03 2.48 17.35
N GLN A 133 -1.22 2.73 17.86
CA GLN A 133 -2.43 2.33 17.14
C GLN A 133 -2.56 3.09 15.85
N PRO A 134 -2.94 2.42 14.77
CA PRO A 134 -3.19 3.13 13.52
C PRO A 134 -4.30 4.15 13.68
N GLU A 135 -4.19 5.22 12.91
CA GLU A 135 -5.23 6.24 12.89
C GLU A 135 -6.22 5.89 11.80
N VAL A 136 -7.47 5.68 12.17
CA VAL A 136 -8.52 5.33 11.22
C VAL A 136 -9.02 6.60 10.58
N LEU A 137 -8.84 6.70 9.27
CA LEU A 137 -9.15 7.92 8.53
C LEU A 137 -10.50 7.83 7.83
N ALA A 138 -10.96 6.62 7.55
CA ALA A 138 -12.26 6.42 6.92
C ALA A 138 -12.88 5.21 7.56
N PRO A 139 -13.67 5.39 8.60
CA PRO A 139 -14.26 4.26 9.31
C PRO A 139 -15.18 3.50 8.39
N ARG A 140 -14.96 2.20 8.36
CA ARG A 140 -15.74 1.38 7.46
C ARG A 140 -17.18 1.27 7.91
N ASP A 141 -17.44 1.53 9.15
CA ASP A 141 -18.79 1.38 9.65
C ASP A 141 -19.46 2.69 9.88
N SER A 142 -18.90 3.73 9.32
CA SER A 142 -19.48 5.04 9.50
C SER A 142 -20.91 5.07 9.09
N ASP A 143 -21.21 4.22 8.19
CA ASP A 143 -22.54 4.13 7.71
C ASP A 143 -23.44 3.40 8.64
N SER A 144 -22.90 2.71 9.50
CA SER A 144 -23.73 1.87 10.33
C SER A 144 -24.28 2.63 11.48
#